data_a4bd3f439df08912d8a900c0d522e31c
#
_entry.id   a4bd3f439df08912d8a900c0d522e31c
#
_cell.length_a   1.000
_cell.length_b   1.000
_cell.length_c   1.000
_cell.angle_alpha   90.00
_cell.angle_beta   90.00
_cell.angle_gamma   90.00
#
_symmetry.space_group_name_H-M   'P 1'
#
loop_
_entity.id
_entity.type
_entity.pdbx_description
1 polymer ?
#
loop_
_entity_poly.entity_id
_entity_poly.type
_entity_poly.pdbx_seq_one_letter_code
_entity_poly.pdbx_strand_id
1 'polypeptide(L)'
;PVMTIVLYFGTDHHWRGKKNIKGLMKIPEGLDEYINDYEMKVFEIAWLTEEEISRFHSDFKVVANFFVQKRKHKNYIPDDPTEIKHVDEVLKLLQVMTRDERYQTIFQEKKGVHSMCDVAERLEKMGMEKGKEEEKIRVYKKLIEKGFSEQEAQEITELPKPLEV
;
A
#
# COMPACT_ATOMS: atom_id res chain seq x y z
N PRO A 1 26.94 -16.02 13.91
CA PRO A 1 26.38 -16.30 12.60
C PRO A 1 25.53 -15.14 12.11
N VAL A 2 25.59 -14.85 10.81
CA VAL A 2 24.74 -13.84 10.16
C VAL A 2 23.74 -14.57 9.28
N MET A 3 22.47 -14.16 9.32
CA MET A 3 21.42 -14.69 8.46
C MET A 3 20.72 -13.52 7.77
N THR A 4 20.60 -13.58 6.45
CA THR A 4 19.84 -12.59 5.69
C THR A 4 18.42 -13.08 5.45
N ILE A 5 17.45 -12.28 5.85
CA ILE A 5 16.04 -12.52 5.64
C ILE A 5 15.50 -11.40 4.74
N VAL A 6 14.79 -11.78 3.68
CA VAL A 6 14.08 -10.88 2.79
C VAL A 6 12.57 -11.09 2.97
N LEU A 7 11.85 -10.03 3.28
CA LEU A 7 10.38 -10.02 3.29
C LEU A 7 9.91 -9.45 1.94
N TYR A 8 9.29 -10.30 1.12
CA TYR A 8 8.80 -9.93 -0.20
C TYR A 8 7.28 -9.72 -0.15
N PHE A 9 6.85 -8.51 -0.50
CA PHE A 9 5.44 -8.10 -0.46
C PHE A 9 4.76 -8.07 -1.83
N GLY A 10 5.43 -8.57 -2.88
CA GLY A 10 4.85 -8.60 -4.23
C GLY A 10 3.58 -9.43 -4.30
N THR A 11 2.53 -8.85 -4.89
CA THR A 11 1.20 -9.47 -5.03
C THR A 11 0.97 -10.08 -6.40
N ASP A 12 1.74 -9.66 -7.43
CA ASP A 12 1.51 -10.04 -8.82
C ASP A 12 2.19 -11.36 -9.20
N HIS A 13 3.33 -11.64 -8.60
CA HIS A 13 4.11 -12.85 -8.87
C HIS A 13 4.98 -13.24 -7.68
N HIS A 14 5.37 -14.51 -7.65
CA HIS A 14 6.36 -15.02 -6.70
C HIS A 14 7.74 -14.40 -6.92
N TRP A 15 8.59 -14.48 -5.90
CA TRP A 15 9.99 -14.06 -5.99
C TRP A 15 10.70 -14.76 -7.17
N ARG A 16 11.29 -13.97 -8.05
CA ARG A 16 11.99 -14.45 -9.25
C ARG A 16 13.50 -14.26 -9.18
N GLY A 17 13.99 -13.54 -8.18
CA GLY A 17 15.42 -13.28 -7.99
C GLY A 17 16.19 -14.52 -7.54
N LYS A 18 17.48 -14.53 -7.78
CA LYS A 18 18.38 -15.55 -7.21
C LYS A 18 18.41 -15.40 -5.70
N LYS A 19 18.53 -16.51 -4.98
CA LYS A 19 18.52 -16.55 -3.51
C LYS A 19 19.90 -16.77 -2.92
N ASN A 20 20.92 -16.85 -3.75
CA ASN A 20 22.30 -17.13 -3.35
C ASN A 20 23.31 -16.35 -4.18
N ILE A 21 24.51 -16.16 -3.65
CA ILE A 21 25.59 -15.41 -4.31
C ILE A 21 26.05 -16.12 -5.59
N LYS A 22 26.28 -17.42 -5.54
CA LYS A 22 26.69 -18.19 -6.70
C LYS A 22 25.74 -18.03 -7.88
N GLY A 23 24.44 -17.95 -7.61
CA GLY A 23 23.44 -17.74 -8.66
C GLY A 23 23.50 -16.37 -9.35
N LEU A 24 24.20 -15.38 -8.77
CA LEU A 24 24.41 -14.05 -9.34
C LEU A 24 25.75 -13.94 -10.12
N MET A 25 26.65 -14.92 -9.98
CA MET A 25 28.01 -14.90 -10.55
C MET A 25 28.07 -15.76 -11.81
N LYS A 26 28.95 -15.39 -12.70
CA LYS A 26 29.43 -16.30 -13.79
C LYS A 26 30.70 -16.99 -13.29
N ILE A 27 30.53 -18.20 -12.78
CA ILE A 27 31.63 -18.99 -12.24
C ILE A 27 32.29 -19.78 -13.40
N PRO A 28 33.60 -19.63 -13.63
CA PRO A 28 34.29 -20.46 -14.60
C PRO A 28 34.25 -21.95 -14.20
N GLU A 29 34.30 -22.83 -15.21
CA GLU A 29 34.30 -24.27 -15.00
C GLU A 29 35.46 -24.70 -14.09
N GLY A 30 35.16 -25.57 -13.12
CA GLY A 30 36.12 -26.08 -12.15
C GLY A 30 36.36 -25.17 -10.93
N LEU A 31 35.79 -23.95 -10.86
CA LEU A 31 36.00 -23.05 -9.71
C LEU A 31 34.84 -23.04 -8.72
N ASP A 32 33.75 -23.76 -8.99
CA ASP A 32 32.55 -23.73 -8.15
C ASP A 32 32.81 -24.20 -6.70
N GLU A 33 33.66 -25.20 -6.52
CA GLU A 33 34.04 -25.79 -5.23
C GLU A 33 34.85 -24.82 -4.34
N TYR A 34 35.54 -23.84 -4.94
CA TYR A 34 36.39 -22.88 -4.24
C TYR A 34 35.63 -21.61 -3.82
N ILE A 35 34.37 -21.47 -4.24
CA ILE A 35 33.55 -20.30 -3.94
C ILE A 35 32.54 -20.65 -2.83
N ASN A 36 32.62 -19.93 -1.70
CA ASN A 36 31.65 -20.06 -0.65
C ASN A 36 30.32 -19.45 -1.12
N ASP A 37 29.24 -20.21 -0.99
CA ASP A 37 27.89 -19.69 -1.24
C ASP A 37 27.27 -19.11 0.02
N TYR A 38 26.40 -18.15 -0.14
CA TYR A 38 25.62 -17.56 0.92
C TYR A 38 24.16 -17.45 0.46
N GLU A 39 23.26 -18.12 1.16
CA GLU A 39 21.85 -18.16 0.83
C GLU A 39 21.04 -17.17 1.70
N MET A 40 20.22 -16.34 1.07
CA MET A 40 19.20 -15.55 1.78
C MET A 40 17.88 -16.31 1.86
N LYS A 41 17.18 -16.14 2.98
CA LYS A 41 15.83 -16.70 3.17
C LYS A 41 14.81 -15.67 2.71
N VAL A 42 13.99 -16.02 1.72
CA VAL A 42 12.93 -15.16 1.19
C VAL A 42 11.58 -15.63 1.71
N PHE A 43 10.89 -14.75 2.43
CA PHE A 43 9.52 -14.95 2.87
C PHE A 43 8.59 -14.13 1.99
N GLU A 44 7.70 -14.80 1.28
CA GLU A 44 6.76 -14.20 0.34
C GLU A 44 5.46 -13.88 1.08
N ILE A 45 5.40 -12.70 1.69
CA ILE A 45 4.35 -12.31 2.66
C ILE A 45 2.95 -12.38 2.06
N ALA A 46 2.77 -11.90 0.84
CA ALA A 46 1.47 -11.95 0.16
C ALA A 46 1.02 -13.37 -0.24
N TRP A 47 1.88 -14.37 -0.08
CA TRP A 47 1.62 -15.76 -0.47
C TRP A 47 1.52 -16.71 0.72
N LEU A 48 1.58 -16.18 1.94
CA LEU A 48 1.41 -16.95 3.16
C LEU A 48 0.02 -17.57 3.25
N THR A 49 -0.04 -18.75 3.86
CA THR A 49 -1.29 -19.41 4.22
C THR A 49 -1.88 -18.82 5.50
N GLU A 50 -3.15 -19.07 5.74
CA GLU A 50 -3.82 -18.64 6.99
C GLU A 50 -3.16 -19.28 8.22
N GLU A 51 -2.69 -20.51 8.12
CA GLU A 51 -1.96 -21.18 9.19
C GLU A 51 -0.64 -20.45 9.49
N GLU A 52 0.13 -20.10 8.48
CA GLU A 52 1.38 -19.34 8.64
C GLU A 52 1.14 -17.96 9.24
N ILE A 53 0.10 -17.23 8.77
CA ILE A 53 -0.30 -15.94 9.33
C ILE A 53 -0.72 -16.08 10.79
N SER A 54 -1.39 -17.15 11.17
CA SER A 54 -1.85 -17.37 12.55
C SER A 54 -0.70 -17.49 13.56
N ARG A 55 0.51 -17.82 13.10
CA ARG A 55 1.71 -17.95 13.93
C ARG A 55 2.32 -16.60 14.34
N PHE A 56 1.92 -15.50 13.68
CA PHE A 56 2.37 -14.17 14.08
C PHE A 56 1.63 -13.70 15.33
N HIS A 57 2.37 -13.18 16.30
CA HIS A 57 1.84 -12.66 17.57
C HIS A 57 1.91 -11.13 17.69
N SER A 58 2.45 -10.46 16.68
CA SER A 58 2.54 -8.99 16.59
C SER A 58 1.57 -8.44 15.57
N ASP A 59 1.48 -7.10 15.48
CA ASP A 59 0.68 -6.40 14.47
C ASP A 59 1.08 -6.74 13.03
N PHE A 60 2.25 -7.36 12.84
CA PHE A 60 2.65 -7.91 11.55
C PHE A 60 1.66 -8.94 11.01
N LYS A 61 0.89 -9.61 11.87
CA LYS A 61 -0.21 -10.49 11.47
C LYS A 61 -1.23 -9.76 10.61
N VAL A 62 -1.62 -8.55 11.04
CA VAL A 62 -2.59 -7.70 10.32
C VAL A 62 -2.02 -7.27 8.97
N VAL A 63 -0.73 -6.88 8.94
CA VAL A 63 -0.03 -6.51 7.71
C VAL A 63 0.05 -7.69 6.74
N ALA A 64 0.44 -8.88 7.21
CA ALA A 64 0.54 -10.07 6.38
C ALA A 64 -0.82 -10.44 5.79
N ASN A 65 -1.88 -10.44 6.63
CA ASN A 65 -3.26 -10.68 6.17
C ASN A 65 -3.68 -9.68 5.09
N PHE A 66 -3.42 -8.40 5.29
CA PHE A 66 -3.71 -7.35 4.30
C PHE A 66 -3.11 -7.68 2.93
N PHE A 67 -1.82 -8.04 2.85
CA PHE A 67 -1.16 -8.35 1.58
C PHE A 67 -1.67 -9.64 0.94
N VAL A 68 -2.00 -10.66 1.74
CA VAL A 68 -2.62 -11.89 1.24
C VAL A 68 -3.99 -11.61 0.64
N GLN A 69 -4.84 -10.82 1.31
CA GLN A 69 -6.16 -10.46 0.80
C GLN A 69 -6.07 -9.57 -0.44
N LYS A 70 -5.15 -8.59 -0.43
CA LYS A 70 -4.89 -7.73 -1.59
C LYS A 70 -4.45 -8.52 -2.83
N ARG A 71 -3.67 -9.60 -2.66
CA ARG A 71 -3.32 -10.53 -3.74
C ARG A 71 -4.53 -11.30 -4.25
N LYS A 72 -5.37 -11.81 -3.34
CA LYS A 72 -6.56 -12.59 -3.68
C LYS A 72 -7.64 -11.73 -4.37
N HIS A 73 -7.77 -10.47 -3.97
CA HIS A 73 -8.82 -9.56 -4.38
C HIS A 73 -8.24 -8.21 -4.82
N LYS A 74 -8.30 -7.90 -6.13
CA LYS A 74 -7.75 -6.65 -6.69
C LYS A 74 -8.28 -5.37 -6.02
N ASN A 75 -9.55 -5.38 -5.63
CA ASN A 75 -10.23 -4.24 -5.00
C ASN A 75 -10.49 -4.52 -3.51
N TYR A 76 -9.52 -5.13 -2.83
CA TYR A 76 -9.65 -5.43 -1.42
C TYR A 76 -9.80 -4.15 -0.59
N ILE A 77 -10.89 -4.08 0.16
CA ILE A 77 -11.12 -3.08 1.20
C ILE A 77 -10.77 -3.75 2.52
N PRO A 78 -9.85 -3.20 3.31
CA PRO A 78 -9.47 -3.79 4.59
C PRO A 78 -10.68 -3.92 5.53
N ASP A 79 -10.89 -5.11 6.07
CA ASP A 79 -12.03 -5.43 6.95
C ASP A 79 -11.58 -6.17 8.24
N ASP A 80 -10.29 -6.16 8.53
CA ASP A 80 -9.71 -6.81 9.71
C ASP A 80 -9.96 -5.96 10.96
N PRO A 81 -10.82 -6.40 11.90
CA PRO A 81 -11.14 -5.66 13.12
C PRO A 81 -10.11 -5.84 14.24
N THR A 82 -9.05 -6.62 13.98
CA THR A 82 -8.01 -6.87 14.98
C THR A 82 -7.39 -5.57 15.46
N GLU A 83 -7.31 -5.38 16.78
CA GLU A 83 -6.68 -4.22 17.38
C GLU A 83 -5.20 -4.14 17.02
N ILE A 84 -4.77 -2.98 16.52
CA ILE A 84 -3.39 -2.66 16.17
C ILE A 84 -2.78 -1.90 17.35
N LYS A 85 -1.72 -2.44 17.95
CA LYS A 85 -1.01 -1.82 19.07
C LYS A 85 -0.04 -0.73 18.63
N HIS A 86 0.58 -0.91 17.46
CA HIS A 86 1.61 -0.02 16.90
C HIS A 86 1.11 0.56 15.56
N VAL A 87 0.05 1.38 15.65
CA VAL A 87 -0.63 1.96 14.47
C VAL A 87 0.35 2.73 13.58
N ASP A 88 1.30 3.46 14.18
CA ASP A 88 2.29 4.27 13.49
C ASP A 88 3.16 3.45 12.55
N GLU A 89 3.68 2.34 13.07
CA GLU A 89 4.56 1.43 12.36
C GLU A 89 3.81 0.71 11.24
N VAL A 90 2.59 0.28 11.51
CA VAL A 90 1.73 -0.37 10.52
C VAL A 90 1.41 0.59 9.36
N LEU A 91 0.96 1.81 9.65
CA LEU A 91 0.63 2.80 8.61
C LEU A 91 1.84 3.19 7.77
N LYS A 92 3.01 3.41 8.39
CA LYS A 92 4.27 3.68 7.68
C LYS A 92 4.69 2.53 6.78
N LEU A 93 4.58 1.30 7.28
CA LEU A 93 4.90 0.12 6.49
C LEU A 93 3.96 -0.01 5.29
N LEU A 94 2.64 0.18 5.48
CA LEU A 94 1.66 0.14 4.41
C LEU A 94 1.92 1.24 3.37
N GLN A 95 2.20 2.47 3.80
CA GLN A 95 2.57 3.57 2.89
C GLN A 95 3.74 3.18 1.98
N VAL A 96 4.85 2.72 2.58
CA VAL A 96 6.06 2.36 1.83
C VAL A 96 5.80 1.19 0.88
N MET A 97 5.13 0.14 1.36
CA MET A 97 4.92 -1.08 0.57
C MET A 97 3.87 -0.92 -0.53
N THR A 98 2.82 -0.11 -0.30
CA THR A 98 1.76 0.13 -1.28
C THR A 98 2.02 1.33 -2.17
N ARG A 99 2.93 2.23 -1.79
CA ARG A 99 3.18 3.55 -2.38
C ARG A 99 1.93 4.43 -2.43
N ASP A 100 1.04 4.27 -1.43
CA ASP A 100 -0.20 5.02 -1.33
C ASP A 100 -0.07 6.09 -0.26
N GLU A 101 0.03 7.35 -0.68
CA GLU A 101 0.23 8.52 0.18
C GLU A 101 -0.95 8.77 1.14
N ARG A 102 -2.12 8.17 0.88
CA ARG A 102 -3.26 8.29 1.79
C ARG A 102 -2.98 7.73 3.18
N TYR A 103 -2.12 6.70 3.27
CA TYR A 103 -1.67 6.19 4.57
C TYR A 103 -0.88 7.22 5.37
N GLN A 104 -0.12 8.11 4.70
CA GLN A 104 0.58 9.22 5.35
C GLN A 104 -0.40 10.22 5.96
N THR A 105 -1.47 10.55 5.24
CA THR A 105 -2.52 11.44 5.75
C THR A 105 -3.22 10.82 6.95
N ILE A 106 -3.57 9.53 6.88
CA ILE A 106 -4.17 8.80 8.00
C ILE A 106 -3.22 8.77 9.20
N PHE A 107 -1.91 8.61 8.97
CA PHE A 107 -0.90 8.64 10.02
C PHE A 107 -0.83 9.99 10.74
N GLN A 108 -0.95 11.10 10.01
CA GLN A 108 -0.98 12.45 10.60
C GLN A 108 -2.22 12.69 11.45
N GLU A 109 -3.36 12.12 11.06
CA GLU A 109 -4.66 12.24 11.70
C GLU A 109 -5.09 10.96 12.44
N LYS A 110 -4.14 10.18 12.96
CA LYS A 110 -4.36 8.82 13.48
C LYS A 110 -5.27 8.68 14.70
N LYS A 111 -5.68 9.78 15.33
CA LYS A 111 -6.58 9.74 16.49
C LYS A 111 -7.85 8.95 16.19
N GLY A 112 -8.08 7.86 16.93
CA GLY A 112 -9.24 6.98 16.74
C GLY A 112 -9.03 5.88 15.67
N VAL A 113 -7.79 5.64 15.20
CA VAL A 113 -7.46 4.46 14.40
C VAL A 113 -6.96 3.37 15.33
N HIS A 114 -7.65 2.23 15.34
CA HIS A 114 -7.33 1.07 16.18
C HIS A 114 -7.30 -0.23 15.40
N SER A 115 -7.80 -0.25 14.16
CA SER A 115 -7.91 -1.44 13.32
C SER A 115 -7.79 -1.12 11.83
N MET A 116 -7.73 -2.14 10.99
CA MET A 116 -7.77 -1.93 9.54
C MET A 116 -9.16 -1.49 9.04
N CYS A 117 -10.23 -1.78 9.78
CA CYS A 117 -11.56 -1.24 9.50
C CYS A 117 -11.56 0.29 9.60
N ASP A 118 -10.96 0.86 10.66
CA ASP A 118 -10.87 2.31 10.82
C ASP A 118 -10.05 2.96 9.70
N VAL A 119 -8.99 2.27 9.26
CA VAL A 119 -8.18 2.70 8.11
C VAL A 119 -9.02 2.71 6.84
N ALA A 120 -9.82 1.66 6.60
CA ALA A 120 -10.69 1.56 5.43
C ALA A 120 -11.73 2.69 5.38
N GLU A 121 -12.41 2.97 6.49
CA GLU A 121 -13.38 4.08 6.60
C GLU A 121 -12.77 5.42 6.22
N ARG A 122 -11.51 5.67 6.65
CA ARG A 122 -10.81 6.91 6.30
C ARG A 122 -10.43 6.96 4.83
N LEU A 123 -9.94 5.84 4.27
CA LEU A 123 -9.61 5.75 2.84
C LEU A 123 -10.86 5.98 1.98
N GLU A 124 -12.01 5.42 2.38
CA GLU A 124 -13.28 5.62 1.70
C GLU A 124 -13.72 7.09 1.77
N LYS A 125 -13.68 7.71 2.96
CA LYS A 125 -14.00 9.12 3.14
C LYS A 125 -13.13 10.01 2.25
N MET A 126 -11.82 9.80 2.25
CA MET A 126 -10.88 10.54 1.40
C MET A 126 -11.21 10.34 -0.09
N GLY A 127 -11.56 9.12 -0.49
CA GLY A 127 -11.98 8.81 -1.86
C GLY A 127 -13.26 9.54 -2.26
N MET A 128 -14.25 9.58 -1.37
CA MET A 128 -15.53 10.31 -1.61
C MET A 128 -15.32 11.82 -1.69
N GLU A 129 -14.49 12.39 -0.81
CA GLU A 129 -14.17 13.83 -0.81
C GLU A 129 -13.45 14.22 -2.11
N LYS A 130 -12.44 13.45 -2.50
CA LYS A 130 -11.73 13.65 -3.77
C LYS A 130 -12.67 13.54 -4.98
N GLY A 131 -13.52 12.52 -5.01
CA GLY A 131 -14.49 12.34 -6.08
C GLY A 131 -15.50 13.50 -6.20
N LYS A 132 -15.95 14.04 -5.07
CA LYS A 132 -16.83 15.23 -5.04
C LYS A 132 -16.11 16.47 -5.59
N GLU A 133 -14.85 16.66 -5.23
CA GLU A 133 -14.05 17.79 -5.71
C GLU A 133 -13.75 17.68 -7.20
N GLU A 134 -13.36 16.52 -7.69
CA GLU A 134 -13.16 16.25 -9.11
C GLU A 134 -14.44 16.49 -9.93
N GLU A 135 -15.60 16.10 -9.38
CA GLU A 135 -16.89 16.35 -10.03
C GLU A 135 -17.20 17.85 -10.07
N LYS A 136 -17.00 18.60 -8.97
CA LYS A 136 -17.15 20.06 -8.96
C LYS A 136 -16.29 20.74 -10.02
N ILE A 137 -15.02 20.34 -10.14
CA ILE A 137 -14.10 20.85 -11.17
C ILE A 137 -14.60 20.51 -12.58
N ARG A 138 -15.10 19.30 -12.77
CA ARG A 138 -15.65 18.87 -14.07
C ARG A 138 -16.87 19.68 -14.46
N VAL A 139 -17.78 19.92 -13.52
CA VAL A 139 -18.98 20.75 -13.71
C VAL A 139 -18.58 22.20 -14.02
N TYR A 140 -17.66 22.77 -13.26
CA TYR A 140 -17.12 24.11 -13.48
C TYR A 140 -16.62 24.30 -14.92
N LYS A 141 -15.74 23.39 -15.39
CA LYS A 141 -15.22 23.44 -16.75
C LYS A 141 -16.34 23.40 -17.81
N LYS A 142 -17.34 22.55 -17.62
CA LYS A 142 -18.50 22.47 -18.53
C LYS A 142 -19.34 23.75 -18.54
N LEU A 143 -19.48 24.44 -17.40
CA LEU A 143 -20.20 25.71 -17.33
C LEU A 143 -19.47 26.79 -18.12
N ILE A 144 -18.14 26.90 -17.97
CA ILE A 144 -17.31 27.83 -18.74
C ILE A 144 -17.44 27.55 -20.26
N GLU A 145 -17.34 26.29 -20.66
CA GLU A 145 -17.52 25.88 -22.09
C GLU A 145 -18.89 26.27 -22.65
N LYS A 146 -19.93 26.33 -21.79
CA LYS A 146 -21.28 26.77 -22.18
C LYS A 146 -21.49 28.29 -22.14
N GLY A 147 -20.45 29.06 -21.81
CA GLY A 147 -20.48 30.53 -21.82
C GLY A 147 -20.93 31.19 -20.52
N PHE A 148 -21.02 30.44 -19.41
CA PHE A 148 -21.23 31.03 -18.08
C PHE A 148 -19.97 31.80 -17.66
N SER A 149 -20.15 32.89 -16.90
CA SER A 149 -19.04 33.62 -16.31
C SER A 149 -18.36 32.78 -15.21
N GLU A 150 -17.08 33.09 -14.92
CA GLU A 150 -16.36 32.41 -13.83
C GLU A 150 -17.05 32.54 -12.48
N GLN A 151 -17.65 33.72 -12.21
CA GLN A 151 -18.40 33.97 -10.98
C GLN A 151 -19.64 33.07 -10.86
N GLU A 152 -20.43 32.97 -11.91
CA GLU A 152 -21.61 32.08 -11.94
C GLU A 152 -21.21 30.61 -11.81
N ALA A 153 -20.16 30.20 -12.50
CA ALA A 153 -19.66 28.82 -12.42
C ALA A 153 -19.14 28.48 -11.02
N GLN A 154 -18.48 29.42 -10.34
CA GLN A 154 -18.02 29.28 -8.95
C GLN A 154 -19.20 29.17 -7.96
N GLU A 155 -20.21 30.04 -8.08
CA GLU A 155 -21.38 29.99 -7.23
C GLU A 155 -22.12 28.64 -7.36
N ILE A 156 -22.26 28.14 -8.60
CA ILE A 156 -22.94 26.84 -8.85
C ILE A 156 -22.15 25.66 -8.28
N THR A 157 -20.81 25.69 -8.40
CA THR A 157 -19.95 24.57 -7.99
C THR A 157 -19.43 24.68 -6.57
N GLU A 158 -19.61 25.84 -5.92
CA GLU A 158 -19.06 26.15 -4.59
C GLU A 158 -17.53 25.98 -4.53
N LEU A 159 -16.81 26.22 -5.61
CA LEU A 159 -15.34 26.18 -5.64
C LEU A 159 -14.76 27.50 -5.14
N PRO A 160 -13.80 27.48 -4.19
CA PRO A 160 -13.36 28.68 -3.47
C PRO A 160 -12.50 29.68 -4.25
N LYS A 161 -12.00 29.38 -5.45
CA LYS A 161 -11.31 30.32 -6.41
C LYS A 161 -10.96 29.61 -7.73
N PRO A 162 -10.75 30.35 -8.84
CA PRO A 162 -10.30 29.73 -10.09
C PRO A 162 -8.94 29.06 -9.86
N LEU A 163 -8.84 27.79 -10.26
CA LEU A 163 -7.55 27.17 -10.45
C LEU A 163 -6.87 27.93 -11.59
N GLU A 164 -5.81 28.67 -11.30
CA GLU A 164 -4.93 29.22 -12.32
C GLU A 164 -4.50 28.08 -13.27
N VAL A 165 -4.85 28.20 -14.53
CA VAL A 165 -4.53 27.25 -15.60
C VAL A 165 -3.11 27.51 -16.08
#